data_96f4505f2218a3dbb8393bc227931fae
#
_entry.id   96f4505f2218a3dbb8393bc227931fae
#
_cell.length_a   1.000
_cell.length_b   1.000
_cell.length_c   1.000
_cell.angle_alpha   90.00
_cell.angle_beta   90.00
_cell.angle_gamma   90.00
#
_symmetry.space_group_name_H-M   'P 1'
#
loop_
_entity.id
_entity.type
_entity.pdbx_description
1 polymer ?
#
loop_
_entity_poly.entity_id
_entity_poly.type
_entity_poly.pdbx_seq_one_letter_code
_entity_poly.pdbx_strand_id
1 'polypeptide(L)'
;MIKSVNNQNFKIIAVSNRKLCNRPFLEQIERVCKIHPEAVILREKDLTEEEYGTLAKEVMNICSRYQVSCILHNFWKTALELGCTSVHLPLPILQKITDEEKKKFTKIGISIHSVEEAKEAERLGAYYLTAGHIYATDCKKGLLPRGLEFLEEVCKEVNIPVYGIGGIKFDEEQWNDMEKCGAIGGCIVSGMMKIYQLK
;
A
#
# COMPACT_ATOMS: atom_id res chain seq x y z
N MET A 1 -6.15 -8.74 20.77
CA MET A 1 -6.61 -7.35 20.98
C MET A 1 -5.78 -6.47 20.07
N ILE A 2 -6.27 -6.05 18.91
CA ILE A 2 -5.56 -5.08 18.07
C ILE A 2 -5.88 -3.72 18.69
N LYS A 3 -5.06 -3.32 19.66
CA LYS A 3 -4.96 -1.91 20.09
C LYS A 3 -4.44 -1.15 18.88
N SER A 4 -4.79 0.13 18.70
CA SER A 4 -4.47 0.94 17.52
C SER A 4 -3.16 0.52 16.87
N VAL A 5 -3.18 0.28 15.56
CA VAL A 5 -2.08 -0.30 14.78
C VAL A 5 -0.87 0.65 14.68
N ASN A 6 -0.94 1.81 15.31
CA ASN A 6 0.15 2.76 15.40
C ASN A 6 1.02 2.47 16.63
N ASN A 7 1.96 1.58 16.47
CA ASN A 7 3.22 1.68 17.24
C ASN A 7 3.84 3.03 16.83
N GLN A 8 4.30 3.84 17.76
CA GLN A 8 4.67 5.25 17.49
C GLN A 8 5.71 5.42 16.36
N ASN A 9 6.38 4.35 15.96
CA ASN A 9 7.45 4.38 14.96
C ASN A 9 7.13 3.60 13.67
N PHE A 10 6.32 2.51 13.69
CA PHE A 10 6.06 1.66 12.54
C PHE A 10 4.68 1.90 11.94
N LYS A 11 4.63 2.34 10.69
CA LYS A 11 3.40 2.72 9.97
C LYS A 11 2.80 1.56 9.22
N ILE A 12 1.51 1.36 9.32
CA ILE A 12 0.80 0.29 8.61
C ILE A 12 -0.07 0.87 7.51
N ILE A 13 0.14 0.39 6.29
CA ILE A 13 -0.74 0.64 5.14
C ILE A 13 -1.62 -0.59 4.93
N ALA A 14 -2.92 -0.39 4.87
CA ALA A 14 -3.86 -1.42 4.46
C ALA A 14 -3.95 -1.50 2.93
N VAL A 15 -3.84 -2.69 2.36
CA VAL A 15 -4.01 -2.89 0.91
C VAL A 15 -5.23 -3.76 0.67
N SER A 16 -6.17 -3.28 -0.14
CA SER A 16 -7.40 -3.99 -0.40
C SER A 16 -7.23 -5.20 -1.33
N ASN A 17 -8.08 -6.15 -1.14
CA ASN A 17 -8.39 -7.24 -2.05
C ASN A 17 -9.78 -7.78 -1.66
N ARG A 18 -10.84 -7.35 -2.35
CA ARG A 18 -12.23 -7.70 -2.01
C ARG A 18 -12.50 -9.20 -2.02
N LYS A 19 -11.75 -9.98 -2.81
CA LYS A 19 -11.89 -11.45 -2.90
C LYS A 19 -11.46 -12.18 -1.62
N LEU A 20 -10.74 -11.52 -0.72
CA LEU A 20 -10.32 -12.07 0.56
C LEU A 20 -11.31 -11.75 1.70
N CYS A 21 -12.32 -10.91 1.44
CA CYS A 21 -13.29 -10.52 2.45
C CYS A 21 -14.32 -11.60 2.70
N ASN A 22 -14.67 -11.82 3.98
CA ASN A 22 -15.74 -12.73 4.39
C ASN A 22 -17.06 -12.00 4.69
N ARG A 23 -17.18 -10.75 4.26
CA ARG A 23 -18.32 -9.86 4.42
C ARG A 23 -18.38 -8.87 3.25
N PRO A 24 -19.43 -8.06 3.11
CA PRO A 24 -19.46 -7.00 2.12
C PRO A 24 -18.23 -6.11 2.19
N PHE A 25 -17.63 -5.83 1.02
CA PHE A 25 -16.32 -5.17 0.94
C PHE A 25 -16.29 -3.80 1.62
N LEU A 26 -17.32 -2.98 1.44
CA LEU A 26 -17.38 -1.64 2.04
C LEU A 26 -17.46 -1.70 3.58
N GLU A 27 -18.17 -2.70 4.12
CA GLU A 27 -18.19 -2.95 5.57
C GLU A 27 -16.77 -3.33 6.07
N GLN A 28 -16.02 -4.12 5.27
CA GLN A 28 -14.64 -4.47 5.62
C GLN A 28 -13.73 -3.24 5.60
N ILE A 29 -13.85 -2.36 4.59
CA ILE A 29 -13.09 -1.11 4.52
C ILE A 29 -13.41 -0.21 5.73
N GLU A 30 -14.67 -0.12 6.12
CA GLU A 30 -15.05 0.63 7.32
C GLU A 30 -14.39 0.08 8.59
N ARG A 31 -14.30 -1.25 8.74
CA ARG A 31 -13.58 -1.88 9.85
C ARG A 31 -12.07 -1.61 9.80
N VAL A 32 -11.49 -1.64 8.61
CA VAL A 32 -10.09 -1.28 8.42
C VAL A 32 -9.85 0.18 8.84
N CYS A 33 -10.72 1.10 8.44
CA CYS A 33 -10.58 2.50 8.82
C CYS A 33 -10.70 2.74 10.35
N LYS A 34 -11.50 1.93 11.05
CA LYS A 34 -11.65 2.01 12.54
C LYS A 34 -10.37 1.71 13.32
N ILE A 35 -9.42 1.02 12.74
CA ILE A 35 -8.08 0.79 13.36
C ILE A 35 -7.06 1.85 12.98
N HIS A 36 -7.47 2.86 12.22
CA HIS A 36 -6.67 4.02 11.82
C HIS A 36 -5.30 3.63 11.22
N PRO A 37 -5.24 2.86 10.11
CA PRO A 37 -3.98 2.67 9.39
C PRO A 37 -3.48 4.01 8.82
N GLU A 38 -2.20 4.12 8.50
CA GLU A 38 -1.61 5.30 7.84
C GLU A 38 -2.37 5.63 6.53
N ALA A 39 -2.74 4.61 5.78
CA ALA A 39 -3.54 4.74 4.56
C ALA A 39 -4.24 3.43 4.18
N VAL A 40 -5.23 3.55 3.30
CA VAL A 40 -5.83 2.43 2.56
C VAL A 40 -5.46 2.56 1.09
N ILE A 41 -4.74 1.59 0.53
CA ILE A 41 -4.53 1.45 -0.91
C ILE A 41 -5.68 0.62 -1.48
N LEU A 42 -6.54 1.23 -2.32
CA LEU A 42 -7.59 0.53 -3.04
C LEU A 42 -7.00 -0.19 -4.26
N ARG A 43 -6.80 -1.52 -4.14
CA ARG A 43 -6.15 -2.34 -5.15
C ARG A 43 -7.06 -3.48 -5.63
N GLU A 44 -7.88 -3.20 -6.63
CA GLU A 44 -8.82 -4.15 -7.23
C GLU A 44 -8.52 -4.27 -8.73
N LYS A 45 -7.56 -5.14 -9.09
CA LYS A 45 -6.97 -5.24 -10.44
C LYS A 45 -7.88 -5.88 -11.49
N ASP A 46 -8.92 -6.54 -11.07
CA ASP A 46 -9.85 -7.29 -11.91
C ASP A 46 -11.13 -6.50 -12.27
N LEU A 47 -11.24 -5.26 -11.80
CA LEU A 47 -12.29 -4.34 -12.21
C LEU A 47 -11.91 -3.61 -13.50
N THR A 48 -12.91 -3.28 -14.29
CA THR A 48 -12.80 -2.26 -15.33
C THR A 48 -12.55 -0.88 -14.70
N GLU A 49 -12.07 0.08 -15.45
CA GLU A 49 -11.79 1.43 -14.95
C GLU A 49 -13.08 2.11 -14.43
N GLU A 50 -14.22 1.91 -15.11
CA GLU A 50 -15.53 2.44 -14.72
C GLU A 50 -16.02 1.83 -13.38
N GLU A 51 -15.99 0.50 -13.26
CA GLU A 51 -16.33 -0.20 -12.02
C GLU A 51 -15.43 0.22 -10.87
N TYR A 52 -14.11 0.36 -11.15
CA TYR A 52 -13.14 0.83 -10.18
C TYR A 52 -13.45 2.25 -9.73
N GLY A 53 -13.76 3.16 -10.65
CA GLY A 53 -14.11 4.55 -10.34
C GLY A 53 -15.36 4.65 -9.46
N THR A 54 -16.37 3.83 -9.73
CA THR A 54 -17.57 3.75 -8.89
C THR A 54 -17.25 3.28 -7.47
N LEU A 55 -16.49 2.20 -7.34
CA LEU A 55 -16.06 1.67 -6.04
C LEU A 55 -15.14 2.66 -5.29
N ALA A 56 -14.25 3.34 -6.02
CA ALA A 56 -13.31 4.30 -5.45
C ALA A 56 -14.02 5.46 -4.75
N LYS A 57 -15.10 5.99 -5.32
CA LYS A 57 -15.92 7.03 -4.68
C LYS A 57 -16.45 6.62 -3.32
N GLU A 58 -16.94 5.40 -3.22
CA GLU A 58 -17.51 4.86 -1.96
C GLU A 58 -16.39 4.65 -0.92
N VAL A 59 -15.26 4.06 -1.33
CA VAL A 59 -14.11 3.83 -0.45
C VAL A 59 -13.49 5.15 0.03
N MET A 60 -13.31 6.14 -0.86
CA MET A 60 -12.82 7.48 -0.49
C MET A 60 -13.74 8.14 0.55
N ASN A 61 -15.06 8.00 0.39
CA ASN A 61 -16.05 8.52 1.31
C ASN A 61 -15.93 7.88 2.71
N ILE A 62 -15.74 6.55 2.75
CA ILE A 62 -15.50 5.84 4.01
C ILE A 62 -14.19 6.33 4.66
N CYS A 63 -13.09 6.33 3.92
CA CYS A 63 -11.80 6.77 4.42
C CYS A 63 -11.86 8.20 4.99
N SER A 64 -12.54 9.12 4.29
CA SER A 64 -12.73 10.51 4.73
C SER A 64 -13.46 10.61 6.06
N ARG A 65 -14.55 9.84 6.26
CA ARG A 65 -15.29 9.80 7.54
C ARG A 65 -14.43 9.40 8.74
N TYR A 66 -13.43 8.55 8.51
CA TYR A 66 -12.50 8.07 9.54
C TYR A 66 -11.16 8.80 9.57
N GLN A 67 -11.01 9.85 8.74
CA GLN A 67 -9.74 10.61 8.60
C GLN A 67 -8.54 9.72 8.23
N VAL A 68 -8.78 8.69 7.44
CA VAL A 68 -7.76 7.79 6.89
C VAL A 68 -7.45 8.18 5.45
N SER A 69 -6.18 8.26 5.08
CA SER A 69 -5.77 8.55 3.70
C SER A 69 -6.21 7.43 2.76
N CYS A 70 -6.86 7.78 1.65
CA CYS A 70 -7.18 6.85 0.57
C CYS A 70 -6.18 7.04 -0.59
N ILE A 71 -5.61 5.93 -1.07
CA ILE A 71 -4.64 5.91 -2.16
C ILE A 71 -5.22 5.03 -3.28
N LEU A 72 -5.39 5.58 -4.48
CA LEU A 72 -5.91 4.82 -5.60
C LEU A 72 -4.79 4.10 -6.35
N HIS A 73 -5.03 2.82 -6.68
CA HIS A 73 -4.04 1.98 -7.32
C HIS A 73 -4.28 1.89 -8.83
N ASN A 74 -3.22 2.06 -9.62
CA ASN A 74 -3.18 1.82 -11.07
C ASN A 74 -3.91 2.87 -11.94
N PHE A 75 -5.16 3.16 -11.67
CA PHE A 75 -6.02 4.04 -12.48
C PHE A 75 -5.79 5.52 -12.11
N TRP A 76 -4.63 6.06 -12.47
CA TRP A 76 -4.23 7.41 -12.09
C TRP A 76 -5.09 8.51 -12.75
N LYS A 77 -5.64 8.26 -13.95
CA LYS A 77 -6.56 9.20 -14.62
C LYS A 77 -7.85 9.31 -13.85
N THR A 78 -8.45 8.16 -13.51
CA THR A 78 -9.62 8.09 -12.63
C THR A 78 -9.37 8.74 -11.27
N ALA A 79 -8.16 8.60 -10.71
CA ALA A 79 -7.80 9.29 -9.47
C ALA A 79 -7.90 10.82 -9.63
N LEU A 80 -7.38 11.39 -10.71
CA LEU A 80 -7.48 12.83 -10.99
C LEU A 80 -8.94 13.27 -11.18
N GLU A 81 -9.74 12.53 -11.93
CA GLU A 81 -11.15 12.80 -12.14
C GLU A 81 -11.97 12.83 -10.84
N LEU A 82 -11.59 11.98 -9.88
CA LEU A 82 -12.20 11.89 -8.56
C LEU A 82 -11.60 12.89 -7.54
N GLY A 83 -10.62 13.70 -7.92
CA GLY A 83 -9.92 14.61 -7.03
C GLY A 83 -9.01 13.92 -6.00
N CYS A 84 -8.65 12.66 -6.22
CA CYS A 84 -7.69 11.93 -5.38
C CYS A 84 -6.26 12.26 -5.82
N THR A 85 -5.50 12.92 -4.97
CA THR A 85 -4.12 13.35 -5.25
C THR A 85 -3.06 12.35 -4.78
N SER A 86 -3.48 11.17 -4.31
CA SER A 86 -2.58 10.11 -3.84
C SER A 86 -2.79 8.82 -4.64
N VAL A 87 -1.73 8.34 -5.29
CA VAL A 87 -1.79 7.13 -6.13
C VAL A 87 -0.66 6.17 -5.79
N HIS A 88 -0.89 4.89 -6.05
CA HIS A 88 0.12 3.83 -5.96
C HIS A 88 0.21 3.07 -7.29
N LEU A 89 1.37 3.07 -7.92
CA LEU A 89 1.54 2.62 -9.29
C LEU A 89 2.67 1.58 -9.43
N PRO A 90 2.62 0.70 -10.42
CA PRO A 90 3.81 -0.02 -10.88
C PRO A 90 4.76 0.94 -11.63
N LEU A 91 6.06 0.69 -11.54
CA LEU A 91 7.09 1.51 -12.17
C LEU A 91 6.87 1.78 -13.67
N PRO A 92 6.45 0.80 -14.51
CA PRO A 92 6.19 1.06 -15.93
C PRO A 92 5.07 2.08 -16.21
N ILE A 93 4.14 2.27 -15.28
CA ILE A 93 3.13 3.32 -15.40
C ILE A 93 3.76 4.68 -15.07
N LEU A 94 4.52 4.79 -13.99
CA LEU A 94 5.21 6.03 -13.62
C LEU A 94 6.11 6.56 -14.76
N GLN A 95 6.78 5.66 -15.46
CA GLN A 95 7.65 6.00 -16.61
C GLN A 95 6.89 6.64 -17.78
N LYS A 96 5.58 6.41 -17.88
CA LYS A 96 4.73 6.94 -18.97
C LYS A 96 3.99 8.21 -18.61
N ILE A 97 3.94 8.57 -17.32
CA ILE A 97 3.27 9.79 -16.85
C ILE A 97 4.22 10.97 -17.06
N THR A 98 3.72 12.02 -17.70
CA THR A 98 4.48 13.26 -17.91
C THR A 98 4.73 14.01 -16.61
N ASP A 99 5.75 14.85 -16.57
CA ASP A 99 6.05 15.63 -15.36
C ASP A 99 4.92 16.60 -15.00
N GLU A 100 4.18 17.11 -15.98
CA GLU A 100 3.00 17.95 -15.76
C GLU A 100 1.84 17.15 -15.09
N GLU A 101 1.68 15.89 -15.45
CA GLU A 101 0.67 15.03 -14.83
C GLU A 101 1.10 14.61 -13.42
N LYS A 102 2.40 14.33 -13.20
CA LYS A 102 2.93 14.01 -11.87
C LYS A 102 2.70 15.14 -10.87
N LYS A 103 2.85 16.39 -11.29
CA LYS A 103 2.63 17.58 -10.44
C LYS A 103 1.21 17.69 -9.87
N LYS A 104 0.23 16.99 -10.48
CA LYS A 104 -1.16 16.96 -10.00
C LYS A 104 -1.33 16.04 -8.77
N PHE A 105 -0.34 15.23 -8.46
CA PHE A 105 -0.35 14.33 -7.30
C PHE A 105 0.51 14.87 -6.16
N THR A 106 0.00 14.74 -4.95
CA THR A 106 0.75 15.05 -3.72
C THR A 106 1.61 13.87 -3.28
N LYS A 107 1.16 12.63 -3.59
CA LYS A 107 1.88 11.40 -3.25
C LYS A 107 1.77 10.38 -4.38
N ILE A 108 2.90 9.95 -4.89
CA ILE A 108 3.00 8.83 -5.84
C ILE A 108 3.80 7.73 -5.17
N GLY A 109 3.15 6.63 -4.79
CA GLY A 109 3.81 5.42 -4.30
C GLY A 109 4.12 4.46 -5.44
N ILE A 110 5.24 3.74 -5.34
CA ILE A 110 5.66 2.79 -6.36
C ILE A 110 5.94 1.41 -5.77
N SER A 111 5.40 0.36 -6.42
CA SER A 111 5.80 -1.02 -6.13
C SER A 111 7.11 -1.34 -6.84
N ILE A 112 8.10 -1.87 -6.09
CA ILE A 112 9.41 -2.25 -6.62
C ILE A 112 9.77 -3.69 -6.26
N HIS A 113 10.62 -4.28 -7.10
CA HIS A 113 11.08 -5.65 -6.97
C HIS A 113 12.60 -5.81 -7.12
N SER A 114 13.34 -4.73 -7.30
CA SER A 114 14.80 -4.70 -7.26
C SER A 114 15.30 -3.34 -6.76
N VAL A 115 16.58 -3.27 -6.44
CA VAL A 115 17.26 -2.03 -6.03
C VAL A 115 17.30 -1.03 -7.20
N GLU A 116 17.50 -1.50 -8.41
CA GLU A 116 17.51 -0.69 -9.62
C GLU A 116 16.15 -0.03 -9.84
N GLU A 117 15.05 -0.80 -9.66
CA GLU A 117 13.69 -0.25 -9.72
C GLU A 117 13.46 0.81 -8.64
N ALA A 118 14.02 0.63 -7.44
CA ALA A 118 13.91 1.60 -6.35
C ALA A 118 14.60 2.93 -6.69
N LYS A 119 15.85 2.87 -7.15
CA LYS A 119 16.61 4.05 -7.61
C LYS A 119 15.90 4.78 -8.75
N GLU A 120 15.42 4.03 -9.73
CA GLU A 120 14.71 4.60 -10.87
C GLU A 120 13.39 5.26 -10.44
N ALA A 121 12.62 4.63 -9.55
CA ALA A 121 11.39 5.20 -9.02
C ALA A 121 11.65 6.51 -8.26
N GLU A 122 12.69 6.56 -7.41
CA GLU A 122 13.10 7.78 -6.72
C GLU A 122 13.50 8.87 -7.72
N ARG A 123 14.34 8.55 -8.72
CA ARG A 123 14.75 9.47 -9.78
C ARG A 123 13.56 10.06 -10.55
N LEU A 124 12.50 9.26 -10.73
CA LEU A 124 11.27 9.68 -11.42
C LEU A 124 10.28 10.44 -10.53
N GLY A 125 10.63 10.67 -9.25
CA GLY A 125 9.84 11.48 -8.32
C GLY A 125 8.82 10.67 -7.51
N ALA A 126 9.05 9.38 -7.26
CA ALA A 126 8.27 8.62 -6.29
C ALA A 126 8.35 9.26 -4.90
N TYR A 127 7.22 9.33 -4.19
CA TYR A 127 7.13 9.84 -2.83
C TYR A 127 7.47 8.75 -1.79
N TYR A 128 7.10 7.50 -2.06
CA TYR A 128 7.43 6.33 -1.24
C TYR A 128 7.47 5.06 -2.09
N LEU A 129 8.09 4.02 -1.55
CA LEU A 129 8.18 2.71 -2.18
C LEU A 129 7.47 1.63 -1.37
N THR A 130 6.93 0.61 -2.06
CA THR A 130 6.62 -0.68 -1.44
C THR A 130 7.54 -1.75 -2.01
N ALA A 131 8.42 -2.29 -1.16
CA ALA A 131 9.42 -3.30 -1.52
C ALA A 131 8.90 -4.70 -1.24
N GLY A 132 8.93 -5.60 -2.20
CA GLY A 132 8.41 -6.94 -1.95
C GLY A 132 8.63 -8.01 -3.00
N HIS A 133 8.28 -9.25 -2.59
CA HIS A 133 7.63 -9.63 -1.33
C HIS A 133 8.69 -10.07 -0.30
N ILE A 134 8.52 -9.60 0.94
CA ILE A 134 9.53 -9.79 1.99
C ILE A 134 9.44 -11.17 2.61
N TYR A 135 8.22 -11.63 2.95
CA TYR A 135 7.98 -12.95 3.52
C TYR A 135 7.13 -13.81 2.60
N ALA A 136 7.14 -15.12 2.83
CA ALA A 136 6.30 -16.06 2.09
C ALA A 136 4.81 -15.66 2.14
N THR A 137 4.12 -15.74 1.02
CA THR A 137 2.72 -15.31 0.90
C THR A 137 1.96 -16.15 -0.13
N ASP A 138 0.70 -16.45 0.17
CA ASP A 138 -0.20 -17.16 -0.73
C ASP A 138 -0.46 -16.42 -2.06
N CYS A 139 -0.28 -15.10 -2.06
CA CYS A 139 -0.45 -14.29 -3.28
C CYS A 139 0.67 -14.51 -4.32
N LYS A 140 1.80 -15.11 -3.93
CA LYS A 140 2.95 -15.42 -4.78
C LYS A 140 3.46 -16.84 -4.54
N LYS A 141 2.54 -17.83 -4.55
CA LYS A 141 2.89 -19.26 -4.39
C LYS A 141 3.97 -19.67 -5.37
N GLY A 142 4.98 -20.40 -4.87
CA GLY A 142 6.09 -20.92 -5.68
C GLY A 142 7.22 -19.93 -5.98
N LEU A 143 7.09 -18.67 -5.58
CA LEU A 143 8.20 -17.71 -5.64
C LEU A 143 8.86 -17.59 -4.27
N LEU A 144 10.20 -17.65 -4.25
CA LEU A 144 10.94 -17.41 -3.02
C LEU A 144 10.79 -15.93 -2.59
N PRO A 145 10.57 -15.67 -1.29
CA PRO A 145 10.57 -14.32 -0.77
C PRO A 145 11.95 -13.66 -0.97
N ARG A 146 11.97 -12.35 -1.15
CA ARG A 146 13.21 -11.59 -1.30
C ARG A 146 13.95 -11.40 0.03
N GLY A 147 13.21 -11.50 1.14
CA GLY A 147 13.78 -11.43 2.48
C GLY A 147 14.05 -10.01 2.98
N LEU A 148 14.55 -9.97 4.22
CA LEU A 148 14.94 -8.73 4.91
C LEU A 148 16.21 -8.12 4.33
N GLU A 149 17.14 -8.94 3.81
CA GLU A 149 18.38 -8.45 3.17
C GLU A 149 18.05 -7.53 1.98
N PHE A 150 17.11 -7.95 1.13
CA PHE A 150 16.63 -7.10 0.03
C PHE A 150 16.00 -5.80 0.52
N LEU A 151 15.20 -5.86 1.60
CA LEU A 151 14.57 -4.67 2.17
C LEU A 151 15.62 -3.70 2.71
N GLU A 152 16.63 -4.20 3.42
CA GLU A 152 17.74 -3.42 3.95
C GLU A 152 18.56 -2.76 2.84
N GLU A 153 18.87 -3.52 1.77
CA GLU A 153 19.59 -2.99 0.62
C GLU A 153 18.82 -1.85 -0.06
N VAL A 154 17.51 -2.03 -0.30
CA VAL A 154 16.66 -0.96 -0.84
C VAL A 154 16.68 0.27 0.06
N CYS A 155 16.51 0.11 1.38
CA CYS A 155 16.48 1.24 2.31
C CYS A 155 17.82 1.99 2.39
N LYS A 156 18.94 1.32 2.14
CA LYS A 156 20.28 1.97 2.08
C LYS A 156 20.50 2.78 0.80
N GLU A 157 19.86 2.39 -0.28
CA GLU A 157 20.11 2.91 -1.63
C GLU A 157 19.18 4.05 -2.07
N VAL A 158 18.12 4.31 -1.29
CA VAL A 158 17.17 5.41 -1.56
C VAL A 158 16.96 6.29 -0.33
N ASN A 159 16.58 7.56 -0.54
CA ASN A 159 16.32 8.51 0.54
C ASN A 159 14.82 8.71 0.83
N ILE A 160 13.95 8.12 0.00
CA ILE A 160 12.50 8.20 0.18
C ILE A 160 11.98 7.06 1.07
N PRO A 161 10.82 7.24 1.72
CA PRO A 161 10.25 6.24 2.61
C PRO A 161 10.02 4.88 1.94
N VAL A 162 10.41 3.79 2.61
CA VAL A 162 10.22 2.41 2.13
C VAL A 162 9.30 1.66 3.08
N TYR A 163 8.30 0.99 2.53
CA TYR A 163 7.41 0.05 3.22
C TYR A 163 7.68 -1.38 2.72
N GLY A 164 7.76 -2.35 3.62
CA GLY A 164 7.77 -3.76 3.23
C GLY A 164 6.38 -4.23 2.80
N ILE A 165 6.29 -5.15 1.82
CA ILE A 165 5.03 -5.80 1.42
C ILE A 165 5.24 -7.29 1.14
N GLY A 166 4.18 -8.07 1.35
CA GLY A 166 4.17 -9.52 1.10
C GLY A 166 4.48 -10.34 2.33
N GLY A 167 3.47 -11.10 2.81
CA GLY A 167 3.54 -11.93 3.99
C GLY A 167 3.56 -11.17 5.32
N ILE A 168 3.37 -9.84 5.30
CA ILE A 168 3.32 -9.02 6.51
C ILE A 168 2.03 -9.30 7.29
N LYS A 169 2.17 -9.49 8.60
CA LYS A 169 1.10 -9.77 9.55
C LYS A 169 1.02 -8.68 10.63
N PHE A 170 0.01 -8.79 11.48
CA PHE A 170 -0.05 -8.06 12.76
C PHE A 170 0.89 -8.73 13.76
N ASP A 171 2.19 -8.52 13.61
CA ASP A 171 3.26 -9.22 14.32
C ASP A 171 4.39 -8.22 14.61
N GLU A 172 4.55 -7.88 15.89
CA GLU A 172 5.53 -6.88 16.33
C GLU A 172 6.98 -7.33 16.06
N GLU A 173 7.27 -8.62 16.05
CA GLU A 173 8.60 -9.14 15.73
C GLU A 173 8.93 -8.87 14.26
N GLN A 174 8.00 -9.16 13.33
CA GLN A 174 8.17 -8.81 11.92
C GLN A 174 8.36 -7.30 11.72
N TRP A 175 7.60 -6.48 12.47
CA TRP A 175 7.69 -5.02 12.34
C TRP A 175 9.04 -4.50 12.82
N ASN A 176 9.52 -4.98 13.98
CA ASN A 176 10.82 -4.63 14.52
C ASN A 176 11.96 -5.03 13.59
N ASP A 177 11.88 -6.19 12.94
CA ASP A 177 12.89 -6.64 12.00
C ASP A 177 12.92 -5.78 10.73
N MET A 178 11.75 -5.40 10.19
CA MET A 178 11.69 -4.48 9.06
C MET A 178 12.17 -3.07 9.42
N GLU A 179 11.88 -2.59 10.65
CA GLU A 179 12.37 -1.30 11.15
C GLU A 179 13.90 -1.28 11.25
N LYS A 180 14.53 -2.36 11.74
CA LYS A 180 15.98 -2.52 11.76
C LYS A 180 16.61 -2.45 10.35
N CYS A 181 15.89 -2.89 9.31
CA CYS A 181 16.31 -2.75 7.92
C CYS A 181 16.17 -1.32 7.38
N GLY A 182 15.59 -0.38 8.14
CA GLY A 182 15.36 0.99 7.71
C GLY A 182 13.97 1.24 7.08
N ALA A 183 13.08 0.24 7.03
CA ALA A 183 11.71 0.46 6.57
C ALA A 183 10.91 1.26 7.59
N ILE A 184 10.11 2.22 7.12
CA ILE A 184 9.26 3.04 8.00
C ILE A 184 7.91 2.37 8.31
N GLY A 185 7.61 1.23 7.68
CA GLY A 185 6.34 0.58 7.86
C GLY A 185 6.15 -0.67 7.00
N GLY A 186 4.95 -1.21 7.04
CA GLY A 186 4.56 -2.39 6.27
C GLY A 186 3.16 -2.31 5.67
N CYS A 187 2.97 -3.02 4.56
CA CYS A 187 1.71 -3.13 3.86
C CYS A 187 1.06 -4.48 4.17
N ILE A 188 -0.13 -4.46 4.78
CA ILE A 188 -0.88 -5.68 5.14
C ILE A 188 -2.08 -5.84 4.20
N VAL A 189 -2.19 -7.01 3.56
CA VAL A 189 -3.28 -7.35 2.64
C VAL A 189 -4.28 -8.29 3.32
N SER A 190 -3.96 -9.56 3.43
CA SER A 190 -4.90 -10.59 3.92
C SER A 190 -5.34 -10.37 5.37
N GLY A 191 -4.44 -9.94 6.24
CA GLY A 191 -4.76 -9.60 7.62
C GLY A 191 -5.79 -8.49 7.72
N MET A 192 -5.67 -7.43 6.89
CA MET A 192 -6.64 -6.33 6.83
C MET A 192 -8.00 -6.77 6.27
N MET A 193 -8.00 -7.60 5.23
CA MET A 193 -9.24 -8.08 4.61
C MET A 193 -10.00 -9.12 5.45
N LYS A 194 -9.37 -9.65 6.49
CA LYS A 194 -9.92 -10.68 7.39
C LYS A 194 -10.08 -10.23 8.84
N ILE A 195 -10.04 -8.95 9.13
CA ILE A 195 -10.27 -8.46 10.51
C ILE A 195 -11.70 -8.78 10.96
N TYR A 196 -11.84 -9.65 11.98
CA TYR A 196 -13.13 -10.10 12.48
C TYR A 196 -13.63 -9.32 13.71
N GLN A 197 -12.75 -8.92 14.60
CA GLN A 197 -13.12 -8.24 15.85
C GLN A 197 -12.22 -7.04 16.09
N LEU A 198 -12.88 -5.89 16.21
CA LEU A 198 -12.35 -4.74 16.94
C LEU A 198 -12.87 -4.92 18.37
N LYS A 199 -12.03 -5.33 19.30
CA LYS A 199 -12.36 -5.25 20.73
C LYS A 199 -11.88 -3.93 21.27
#